data_35e94753c90ff3baedf74c37344d7d1b
#
_entry.id   35e94753c90ff3baedf74c37344d7d1b
#
_cell.length_a   1.000
_cell.length_b   1.000
_cell.length_c   1.000
_cell.angle_alpha   90.00
_cell.angle_beta   90.00
_cell.angle_gamma   90.00
#
_symmetry.space_group_name_H-M   'P 1'
#
loop_
_entity.id
_entity.type
_entity.pdbx_description
1 polymer ?
#
loop_
_entity_poly.entity_id
_entity_poly.type
_entity_poly.pdbx_seq_one_letter_code
_entity_poly.pdbx_strand_id
1 'polypeptide(L)'
;MLLAELFPYANAVFYVFTALYIITAIGCIIVVVSENRNPVRSLAWVTVLLLLPVVGILVYLFFGRSLKSVMMISRNNRMKRSGQASLNTPESSNFSLSESSLQIINLVNSLGEPHFFKTNQVDIFTEGEAKFSQLKADLLAAKKYINFQYYIFSADTIGKELAEILIQKAHEGVKVRVIYDHVGSWSIASSFFKHLREEGVEAYPFLKVTFPQLANRLNWRNHRKVVVIFG
;
A
#
# COMPACT_ATOMS: atom_id res chain seq x y z
N MET A 1 10.52 13.08 60.73
CA MET A 1 10.04 11.70 60.96
C MET A 1 9.33 11.12 59.72
N LEU A 2 8.39 11.83 59.10
CA LEU A 2 7.66 11.36 57.92
C LEU A 2 8.53 11.06 56.67
N LEU A 3 9.63 11.77 56.42
CA LEU A 3 10.54 11.56 55.29
C LEU A 3 11.39 10.27 55.40
N ALA A 4 11.73 9.87 56.64
CA ALA A 4 12.56 8.66 56.87
C ALA A 4 11.78 7.35 56.62
N GLU A 5 10.45 7.36 56.75
CA GLU A 5 9.61 6.18 56.48
C GLU A 5 9.31 6.01 54.98
N LEU A 6 9.45 7.06 54.18
CA LEU A 6 9.27 7.02 52.71
C LEU A 6 10.47 6.38 51.97
N PHE A 7 11.67 6.40 52.57
CA PHE A 7 12.88 5.90 51.93
C PHE A 7 12.87 4.40 51.60
N PRO A 8 12.40 3.48 52.46
CA PRO A 8 12.39 2.05 52.11
C PRO A 8 11.41 1.74 50.99
N TYR A 9 10.27 2.45 50.93
CA TYR A 9 9.28 2.28 49.84
C TYR A 9 9.78 2.89 48.54
N ALA A 10 10.50 4.02 48.58
CA ALA A 10 11.07 4.64 47.38
C ALA A 10 12.09 3.71 46.71
N ASN A 11 12.93 3.02 47.50
CA ASN A 11 13.86 2.04 46.97
C ASN A 11 13.13 0.82 46.38
N ALA A 12 12.12 0.29 47.08
CA ALA A 12 11.33 -0.83 46.57
C ALA A 12 10.62 -0.47 45.25
N VAL A 13 10.02 0.71 45.17
CA VAL A 13 9.38 1.24 43.94
C VAL A 13 10.41 1.38 42.83
N PHE A 14 11.59 1.95 43.10
CA PHE A 14 12.68 2.07 42.14
C PHE A 14 13.13 0.69 41.60
N TYR A 15 13.31 -0.31 42.44
CA TYR A 15 13.69 -1.66 42.00
C TYR A 15 12.60 -2.32 41.15
N VAL A 16 11.32 -2.15 41.50
CA VAL A 16 10.21 -2.68 40.72
C VAL A 16 10.16 -2.04 39.31
N PHE A 17 10.28 -0.72 39.22
CA PHE A 17 10.31 -0.03 37.92
C PHE A 17 11.54 -0.42 37.09
N THR A 18 12.70 -0.58 37.70
CA THR A 18 13.93 -1.02 37.05
C THR A 18 13.78 -2.45 36.52
N ALA A 19 13.24 -3.37 37.31
CA ALA A 19 12.99 -4.74 36.89
C ALA A 19 11.99 -4.80 35.71
N LEU A 20 10.89 -4.06 35.81
CA LEU A 20 9.89 -3.98 34.74
C LEU A 20 10.49 -3.42 33.44
N TYR A 21 11.34 -2.39 33.57
CA TYR A 21 12.06 -1.84 32.42
C TYR A 21 12.98 -2.88 31.79
N ILE A 22 13.79 -3.59 32.56
CA ILE A 22 14.71 -4.60 32.03
C ILE A 22 13.95 -5.71 31.29
N ILE A 23 12.86 -6.20 31.90
CA ILE A 23 12.00 -7.24 31.26
C ILE A 23 11.43 -6.72 29.93
N THR A 24 10.94 -5.48 29.92
CA THR A 24 10.36 -4.89 28.70
C THR A 24 11.43 -4.68 27.63
N ALA A 25 12.62 -4.19 28.01
CA ALA A 25 13.74 -4.00 27.08
C ALA A 25 14.21 -5.33 26.47
N ILE A 26 14.35 -6.38 27.27
CA ILE A 26 14.70 -7.72 26.80
C ILE A 26 13.61 -8.24 25.83
N GLY A 27 12.35 -8.09 26.20
CA GLY A 27 11.23 -8.47 25.33
C GLY A 27 11.25 -7.76 23.98
N CYS A 28 11.51 -6.45 23.96
CA CYS A 28 11.67 -5.68 22.74
C CYS A 28 12.86 -6.14 21.90
N ILE A 29 14.01 -6.43 22.51
CA ILE A 29 15.20 -6.95 21.82
C ILE A 29 14.90 -8.29 21.17
N ILE A 30 14.25 -9.21 21.88
CA ILE A 30 13.83 -10.50 21.34
C ILE A 30 12.93 -10.32 20.11
N VAL A 31 11.94 -9.43 20.19
CA VAL A 31 11.05 -9.12 19.06
C VAL A 31 11.83 -8.55 17.87
N VAL A 32 12.75 -7.60 18.10
CA VAL A 32 13.59 -7.01 17.04
C VAL A 32 14.43 -8.06 16.34
N VAL A 33 15.03 -8.97 17.08
CA VAL A 33 15.88 -10.04 16.52
C VAL A 33 15.04 -11.10 15.80
N SER A 34 13.87 -11.45 16.34
CA SER A 34 12.97 -12.46 15.77
C SER A 34 12.28 -12.04 14.46
N GLU A 35 12.16 -10.74 14.18
CA GLU A 35 11.46 -10.25 12.98
C GLU A 35 12.23 -10.46 11.65
N ASN A 36 13.40 -11.07 11.67
CA ASN A 36 14.24 -11.39 10.49
C ASN A 36 14.33 -10.21 9.49
N ARG A 37 14.68 -9.04 10.02
CA ARG A 37 14.85 -7.79 9.26
C ARG A 37 16.28 -7.63 8.76
N ASN A 38 16.48 -6.54 8.00
CA ASN A 38 17.83 -6.08 7.67
C ASN A 38 18.66 -5.95 8.97
N PRO A 39 19.80 -6.69 9.09
CA PRO A 39 20.60 -6.73 10.31
C PRO A 39 21.02 -5.35 10.84
N VAL A 40 21.33 -4.41 9.94
CA VAL A 40 21.71 -3.03 10.29
C VAL A 40 20.56 -2.31 11.02
N ARG A 41 19.33 -2.50 10.58
CA ARG A 41 18.16 -1.90 11.21
C ARG A 41 17.86 -2.52 12.56
N SER A 42 18.04 -3.83 12.70
CA SER A 42 17.88 -4.53 13.97
C SER A 42 18.93 -4.07 14.97
N LEU A 43 20.19 -3.96 14.56
CA LEU A 43 21.27 -3.46 15.40
C LEU A 43 21.00 -2.02 15.88
N ALA A 44 20.57 -1.13 14.97
CA ALA A 44 20.21 0.24 15.31
C ALA A 44 19.12 0.31 16.39
N TRP A 45 18.07 -0.51 16.29
CA TRP A 45 17.02 -0.55 17.30
C TRP A 45 17.49 -1.13 18.64
N VAL A 46 18.31 -2.18 18.63
CA VAL A 46 18.91 -2.71 19.86
C VAL A 46 19.75 -1.64 20.56
N THR A 47 20.57 -0.90 19.78
CA THR A 47 21.37 0.21 20.32
C THR A 47 20.50 1.31 20.93
N VAL A 48 19.43 1.72 20.26
CA VAL A 48 18.49 2.72 20.78
C VAL A 48 17.83 2.26 22.08
N LEU A 49 17.42 1.00 22.16
CA LEU A 49 16.79 0.43 23.36
C LEU A 49 17.75 0.33 24.54
N LEU A 50 19.04 0.10 24.28
CA LEU A 50 20.06 0.05 25.32
C LEU A 50 20.49 1.44 25.81
N LEU A 51 20.64 2.41 24.90
CA LEU A 51 21.15 3.76 25.25
C LEU A 51 20.05 4.68 25.79
N LEU A 52 18.81 4.53 25.33
CA LEU A 52 17.69 5.38 25.70
C LEU A 52 16.56 4.53 26.31
N PRO A 53 16.67 4.21 27.63
CA PRO A 53 15.75 3.30 28.28
C PRO A 53 14.28 3.65 27.95
N VAL A 54 13.59 4.35 28.75
CA VAL A 54 12.13 4.60 28.59
C VAL A 54 11.74 5.18 27.22
N VAL A 55 12.55 6.16 26.72
CA VAL A 55 12.31 6.81 25.43
C VAL A 55 12.48 5.83 24.28
N GLY A 56 13.50 4.96 24.34
CA GLY A 56 13.76 3.95 23.31
C GLY A 56 12.58 2.98 23.14
N ILE A 57 11.97 2.53 24.24
CA ILE A 57 10.77 1.67 24.18
C ILE A 57 9.61 2.41 23.52
N LEU A 58 9.32 3.64 23.91
CA LEU A 58 8.25 4.43 23.31
C LEU A 58 8.50 4.63 21.81
N VAL A 59 9.69 5.07 21.42
CA VAL A 59 10.06 5.28 20.02
C VAL A 59 9.98 3.97 19.24
N TYR A 60 10.42 2.84 19.82
CA TYR A 60 10.31 1.53 19.19
C TYR A 60 8.85 1.10 18.96
N LEU A 61 7.97 1.31 19.92
CA LEU A 61 6.54 0.98 19.78
C LEU A 61 5.89 1.78 18.65
N PHE A 62 6.27 3.04 18.44
CA PHE A 62 5.72 3.88 17.38
C PHE A 62 6.39 3.66 16.01
N PHE A 63 7.70 3.52 15.96
CA PHE A 63 8.49 3.50 14.72
C PHE A 63 9.12 2.14 14.42
N GLY A 64 9.32 1.31 15.44
CA GLY A 64 10.07 0.07 15.33
C GLY A 64 9.27 -1.10 14.78
N ARG A 65 7.97 -1.20 15.04
CA ARG A 65 7.15 -2.37 14.66
C ARG A 65 6.91 -2.42 13.16
N SER A 66 7.19 -3.58 12.56
CA SER A 66 6.81 -3.85 11.18
C SER A 66 5.33 -4.23 11.10
N LEU A 67 4.59 -3.53 10.27
CA LEU A 67 3.22 -3.89 9.93
C LEU A 67 3.13 -4.98 8.85
N LYS A 68 4.19 -5.81 8.68
CA LYS A 68 4.16 -6.93 7.73
C LYS A 68 3.02 -7.93 8.00
N SER A 69 2.51 -7.98 9.24
CA SER A 69 1.40 -8.84 9.61
C SER A 69 0.01 -8.27 9.26
N VAL A 70 -0.08 -7.02 8.87
CA VAL A 70 -1.33 -6.49 8.31
C VAL A 70 -1.42 -7.02 6.89
N MET A 71 -2.05 -8.18 6.74
CA MET A 71 -2.39 -8.72 5.41
C MET A 71 -3.26 -7.68 4.71
N MET A 72 -2.68 -6.91 3.78
CA MET A 72 -3.41 -5.93 2.96
C MET A 72 -4.47 -6.58 2.09
N ILE A 73 -4.35 -7.89 1.86
CA ILE A 73 -5.31 -8.68 1.09
C ILE A 73 -5.80 -9.81 1.99
N SER A 74 -7.08 -9.83 2.29
CA SER A 74 -7.70 -10.94 3.02
C SER A 74 -7.37 -12.27 2.32
N ARG A 75 -7.06 -13.31 3.11
CA ARG A 75 -6.80 -14.68 2.62
C ARG A 75 -7.89 -15.15 1.65
N ASN A 76 -9.15 -14.78 1.91
CA ASN A 76 -10.28 -15.10 1.04
C ASN A 76 -10.20 -14.42 -0.34
N ASN A 77 -9.69 -13.19 -0.42
CA ASN A 77 -9.52 -12.50 -1.69
C ASN A 77 -8.32 -13.06 -2.48
N ARG A 78 -7.32 -13.60 -1.78
CA ARG A 78 -6.20 -14.30 -2.43
C ARG A 78 -6.64 -15.63 -3.02
N MET A 79 -7.47 -16.39 -2.31
CA MET A 79 -8.05 -17.65 -2.82
C MET A 79 -9.01 -17.42 -3.98
N LYS A 80 -9.84 -16.37 -3.95
CA LYS A 80 -10.72 -16.02 -5.07
C LYS A 80 -9.94 -15.64 -6.34
N ARG A 81 -8.79 -14.98 -6.20
CA ARG A 81 -7.91 -14.68 -7.34
C ARG A 81 -7.27 -15.93 -7.94
N SER A 82 -6.77 -16.85 -7.13
CA SER A 82 -6.18 -18.09 -7.63
C SER A 82 -7.22 -19.02 -8.28
N GLY A 83 -8.47 -19.03 -7.80
CA GLY A 83 -9.54 -19.81 -8.41
C GLY A 83 -10.05 -19.24 -9.74
N GLN A 84 -10.04 -17.90 -9.94
CA GLN A 84 -10.43 -17.28 -11.20
C GLN A 84 -9.34 -17.37 -12.28
N ALA A 85 -8.08 -17.45 -11.90
CA ALA A 85 -6.96 -17.61 -12.83
C ALA A 85 -6.91 -19.01 -13.46
N SER A 86 -7.59 -19.99 -12.87
CA SER A 86 -7.61 -21.39 -13.35
C SER A 86 -8.52 -21.64 -14.57
N LEU A 87 -9.32 -20.66 -15.00
CA LEU A 87 -10.39 -20.93 -15.97
C LEU A 87 -10.03 -20.74 -17.44
N ASN A 88 -8.84 -20.21 -17.77
CA ASN A 88 -8.42 -20.05 -19.16
C ASN A 88 -6.93 -20.36 -19.31
N THR A 89 -6.60 -21.64 -19.40
CA THR A 89 -5.30 -22.07 -19.99
C THR A 89 -5.45 -21.88 -21.49
N PRO A 90 -4.75 -20.94 -22.15
CA PRO A 90 -4.77 -20.86 -23.60
C PRO A 90 -4.09 -22.10 -24.15
N GLU A 91 -4.78 -22.81 -25.04
CA GLU A 91 -4.20 -23.93 -25.79
C GLU A 91 -2.82 -23.57 -26.35
N SER A 92 -1.93 -24.53 -26.28
CA SER A 92 -0.58 -24.50 -26.84
C SER A 92 -0.64 -24.39 -28.36
N SER A 93 -0.84 -23.19 -28.88
CA SER A 93 -0.71 -22.94 -30.30
C SER A 93 0.70 -22.45 -30.61
N ASN A 94 1.29 -23.00 -31.67
CA ASN A 94 2.62 -22.81 -32.23
C ASN A 94 3.09 -21.34 -32.27
N PHE A 95 3.83 -20.93 -31.25
CA PHE A 95 4.52 -19.65 -31.20
C PHE A 95 6.01 -19.95 -31.15
N SER A 96 6.77 -19.46 -32.11
CA SER A 96 8.24 -19.53 -32.06
C SER A 96 8.74 -18.43 -31.11
N LEU A 97 8.71 -18.70 -29.83
CA LEU A 97 9.33 -17.86 -28.82
C LEU A 97 10.81 -18.20 -28.71
N SER A 98 11.63 -17.21 -28.41
CA SER A 98 13.04 -17.46 -28.06
C SER A 98 13.13 -18.31 -26.79
N GLU A 99 14.20 -19.10 -26.68
CA GLU A 99 14.43 -19.97 -25.51
C GLU A 99 14.41 -19.15 -24.19
N SER A 100 14.98 -17.96 -24.20
CA SER A 100 14.96 -17.04 -23.06
C SER A 100 13.53 -16.60 -22.67
N SER A 101 12.67 -16.36 -23.66
CA SER A 101 11.26 -16.00 -23.39
C SER A 101 10.49 -17.16 -22.77
N LEU A 102 10.74 -18.40 -23.24
CA LEU A 102 10.14 -19.60 -22.67
C LEU A 102 10.58 -19.83 -21.22
N GLN A 103 11.86 -19.61 -20.91
CA GLN A 103 12.37 -19.70 -19.54
C GLN A 103 11.68 -18.70 -18.60
N ILE A 104 11.48 -17.45 -19.03
CA ILE A 104 10.76 -16.42 -18.26
C ILE A 104 9.30 -16.84 -18.04
N ILE A 105 8.60 -17.30 -19.08
CA ILE A 105 7.21 -17.76 -18.99
C ILE A 105 7.09 -18.92 -18.00
N ASN A 106 7.98 -19.92 -18.10
CA ASN A 106 7.98 -21.06 -17.18
C ASN A 106 8.26 -20.63 -15.74
N LEU A 107 9.19 -19.69 -15.53
CA LEU A 107 9.47 -19.14 -14.20
C LEU A 107 8.23 -18.44 -13.63
N VAL A 108 7.59 -17.56 -14.40
CA VAL A 108 6.38 -16.81 -13.96
C VAL A 108 5.24 -17.78 -13.64
N ASN A 109 5.01 -18.78 -14.49
CA ASN A 109 4.01 -19.82 -14.25
C ASN A 109 4.29 -20.64 -12.97
N SER A 110 5.57 -20.96 -12.70
CA SER A 110 5.97 -21.70 -11.48
C SER A 110 5.75 -20.89 -10.19
N LEU A 111 5.74 -19.58 -10.28
CA LEU A 111 5.45 -18.67 -9.15
C LEU A 111 3.95 -18.54 -8.87
N GLY A 112 3.08 -19.21 -9.65
CA GLY A 112 1.62 -19.15 -9.50
C GLY A 112 1.03 -17.78 -9.88
N GLU A 113 1.72 -17.03 -10.72
CA GLU A 113 1.31 -15.72 -11.24
C GLU A 113 0.43 -15.87 -12.50
N PRO A 114 -0.25 -14.81 -12.94
CA PRO A 114 -1.24 -14.87 -14.01
C PRO A 114 -0.68 -15.39 -15.33
N HIS A 115 -1.57 -16.05 -16.07
CA HIS A 115 -1.26 -16.74 -17.32
C HIS A 115 -0.75 -15.80 -18.42
N PHE A 116 0.08 -16.36 -19.29
CA PHE A 116 0.55 -15.71 -20.50
C PHE A 116 -0.59 -15.56 -21.51
N PHE A 117 -0.83 -14.33 -21.99
CA PHE A 117 -1.82 -14.01 -23.00
C PHE A 117 -1.14 -13.64 -24.32
N LYS A 118 -1.61 -14.21 -25.43
CA LYS A 118 -0.97 -14.05 -26.74
C LYS A 118 -1.46 -12.85 -27.55
N THR A 119 -2.70 -12.45 -27.35
CA THR A 119 -3.36 -11.42 -28.16
C THR A 119 -3.39 -10.09 -27.41
N ASN A 120 -2.22 -9.46 -27.30
CA ASN A 120 -2.11 -8.13 -26.74
C ASN A 120 -1.73 -7.15 -27.85
N GLN A 121 -2.41 -6.02 -27.90
CA GLN A 121 -1.97 -4.84 -28.63
C GLN A 121 -1.35 -3.89 -27.60
N VAL A 122 -0.17 -3.36 -27.90
CA VAL A 122 0.56 -2.45 -27.01
C VAL A 122 0.90 -1.19 -27.78
N ASP A 123 0.37 -0.06 -27.30
CA ASP A 123 0.68 1.27 -27.82
C ASP A 123 1.58 2.00 -26.78
N ILE A 124 2.70 2.54 -27.27
CA ILE A 124 3.70 3.20 -26.42
C ILE A 124 3.62 4.71 -26.65
N PHE A 125 3.38 5.47 -25.56
CA PHE A 125 3.37 6.92 -25.57
C PHE A 125 4.66 7.43 -24.93
N THR A 126 5.42 8.25 -25.68
CA THR A 126 6.62 8.92 -25.19
C THR A 126 6.33 10.31 -24.63
N GLU A 127 5.17 10.89 -25.00
CA GLU A 127 4.75 12.21 -24.60
C GLU A 127 3.49 12.18 -23.73
N GLY A 128 3.48 13.01 -22.68
CA GLY A 128 2.36 13.08 -21.75
C GLY A 128 1.07 13.55 -22.39
N GLU A 129 1.15 14.50 -23.32
CA GLU A 129 -0.02 15.03 -24.02
C GLU A 129 -0.75 13.96 -24.85
N ALA A 130 0.00 13.20 -25.67
CA ALA A 130 -0.55 12.09 -26.44
C ALA A 130 -1.18 11.02 -25.54
N LYS A 131 -0.48 10.66 -24.45
CA LYS A 131 -0.98 9.68 -23.46
C LYS A 131 -2.28 10.15 -22.80
N PHE A 132 -2.37 11.41 -22.36
CA PHE A 132 -3.58 11.89 -21.70
C PHE A 132 -4.74 12.12 -22.68
N SER A 133 -4.45 12.50 -23.93
CA SER A 133 -5.46 12.58 -24.98
C SER A 133 -6.09 11.21 -25.24
N GLN A 134 -5.29 10.16 -25.41
CA GLN A 134 -5.79 8.80 -25.59
C GLN A 134 -6.54 8.31 -24.34
N LEU A 135 -6.01 8.55 -23.14
CA LEU A 135 -6.68 8.16 -21.90
C LEU A 135 -8.08 8.79 -21.78
N LYS A 136 -8.24 10.07 -22.13
CA LYS A 136 -9.56 10.73 -22.13
C LYS A 136 -10.51 10.08 -23.13
N ALA A 137 -10.04 9.76 -24.32
CA ALA A 137 -10.85 9.06 -25.35
C ALA A 137 -11.29 7.67 -24.85
N ASP A 138 -10.37 6.90 -24.25
CA ASP A 138 -10.67 5.57 -23.72
C ASP A 138 -11.66 5.62 -22.54
N LEU A 139 -11.52 6.61 -21.65
CA LEU A 139 -12.46 6.80 -20.55
C LEU A 139 -13.88 7.12 -21.06
N LEU A 140 -13.99 7.99 -22.06
CA LEU A 140 -15.27 8.33 -22.68
C LEU A 140 -15.92 7.13 -23.38
N ALA A 141 -15.12 6.22 -23.94
CA ALA A 141 -15.61 5.01 -24.61
C ALA A 141 -16.06 3.90 -23.63
N ALA A 142 -15.78 4.02 -22.35
CA ALA A 142 -16.12 3.02 -21.33
C ALA A 142 -17.62 2.74 -21.25
N LYS A 143 -18.02 1.46 -21.12
CA LYS A 143 -19.44 1.05 -21.06
C LYS A 143 -19.82 0.31 -19.79
N LYS A 144 -18.89 -0.41 -19.15
CA LYS A 144 -19.20 -1.23 -17.98
C LYS A 144 -18.53 -0.77 -16.71
N TYR A 145 -17.20 -0.65 -16.73
CA TYR A 145 -16.47 -0.16 -15.56
C TYR A 145 -15.18 0.54 -15.92
N ILE A 146 -14.77 1.45 -15.01
CA ILE A 146 -13.47 2.12 -14.97
C ILE A 146 -12.85 1.88 -13.60
N ASN A 147 -11.67 1.26 -13.54
CA ASN A 147 -10.85 1.19 -12.35
C ASN A 147 -9.63 2.08 -12.55
N PHE A 148 -9.60 3.21 -11.88
CA PHE A 148 -8.62 4.28 -12.04
C PHE A 148 -7.72 4.33 -10.81
N GLN A 149 -6.43 4.07 -10.97
CA GLN A 149 -5.46 4.10 -9.89
C GLN A 149 -4.30 5.01 -10.23
N TYR A 150 -4.09 6.02 -9.39
CA TYR A 150 -2.96 6.95 -9.53
C TYR A 150 -2.27 7.19 -8.19
N TYR A 151 -0.95 7.45 -8.23
CA TYR A 151 -0.19 7.83 -7.05
C TYR A 151 -0.62 9.20 -6.55
N ILE A 152 -0.61 10.21 -7.42
CA ILE A 152 -1.11 11.55 -7.16
C ILE A 152 -2.26 11.81 -8.16
N PHE A 153 -3.42 12.16 -7.66
CA PHE A 153 -4.54 12.62 -8.46
C PHE A 153 -4.83 14.07 -8.08
N SER A 154 -4.16 15.00 -8.75
CA SER A 154 -4.22 16.44 -8.49
C SER A 154 -5.48 17.09 -9.04
N ALA A 155 -5.89 18.19 -8.42
CA ALA A 155 -6.95 19.07 -8.93
C ALA A 155 -6.39 20.16 -9.87
N ASP A 156 -5.35 19.81 -10.68
CA ASP A 156 -4.83 20.64 -11.77
C ASP A 156 -5.72 20.57 -13.01
N THR A 157 -5.33 21.20 -14.10
CA THR A 157 -6.12 21.23 -15.34
C THR A 157 -6.46 19.82 -15.84
N ILE A 158 -5.45 18.96 -15.98
CA ILE A 158 -5.64 17.57 -16.47
C ILE A 158 -6.46 16.76 -15.47
N GLY A 159 -6.18 16.88 -14.17
CA GLY A 159 -6.89 16.15 -13.15
C GLY A 159 -8.36 16.54 -13.04
N LYS A 160 -8.70 17.81 -13.25
CA LYS A 160 -10.10 18.27 -13.30
C LYS A 160 -10.82 17.72 -14.53
N GLU A 161 -10.21 17.81 -15.72
CA GLU A 161 -10.78 17.22 -16.94
C GLU A 161 -11.04 15.71 -16.78
N LEU A 162 -10.09 14.96 -16.22
CA LEU A 162 -10.28 13.55 -15.95
C LEU A 162 -11.38 13.30 -14.91
N ALA A 163 -11.48 14.14 -13.87
CA ALA A 163 -12.53 14.05 -12.86
C ALA A 163 -13.92 14.27 -13.46
N GLU A 164 -14.07 15.26 -14.32
CA GLU A 164 -15.33 15.53 -15.05
C GLU A 164 -15.75 14.35 -15.90
N ILE A 165 -14.81 13.74 -16.67
CA ILE A 165 -15.10 12.54 -17.46
C ILE A 165 -15.52 11.36 -16.57
N LEU A 166 -14.82 11.15 -15.44
CA LEU A 166 -15.16 10.07 -14.50
C LEU A 166 -16.56 10.27 -13.89
N ILE A 167 -16.94 11.51 -13.56
CA ILE A 167 -18.26 11.88 -13.06
C ILE A 167 -19.31 11.64 -14.17
N GLN A 168 -19.06 12.14 -15.38
CA GLN A 168 -19.96 11.91 -16.51
C GLN A 168 -20.22 10.41 -16.71
N LYS A 169 -19.19 9.60 -16.71
CA LYS A 169 -19.32 8.13 -16.86
C LYS A 169 -20.08 7.48 -15.72
N ALA A 170 -19.91 7.97 -14.48
CA ALA A 170 -20.69 7.50 -13.34
C ALA A 170 -22.18 7.82 -13.51
N HIS A 171 -22.53 9.01 -13.99
CA HIS A 171 -23.92 9.40 -14.29
C HIS A 171 -24.51 8.59 -15.47
N GLU A 172 -23.69 8.15 -16.41
CA GLU A 172 -24.08 7.23 -17.50
C GLU A 172 -24.30 5.77 -17.03
N GLY A 173 -24.10 5.49 -15.72
CA GLY A 173 -24.27 4.16 -15.12
C GLY A 173 -23.02 3.26 -15.22
N VAL A 174 -21.88 3.78 -15.69
CA VAL A 174 -20.61 3.06 -15.67
C VAL A 174 -20.09 2.98 -14.23
N LYS A 175 -19.65 1.81 -13.79
CA LYS A 175 -19.09 1.64 -12.45
C LYS A 175 -17.67 2.22 -12.36
N VAL A 176 -17.53 3.41 -11.78
CA VAL A 176 -16.26 4.13 -11.69
C VAL A 176 -15.66 3.98 -10.29
N ARG A 177 -14.44 3.45 -10.21
CA ARG A 177 -13.67 3.32 -8.98
C ARG A 177 -12.33 4.03 -9.11
N VAL A 178 -12.03 4.90 -8.16
CA VAL A 178 -10.79 5.67 -8.09
C VAL A 178 -10.02 5.30 -6.83
N ILE A 179 -8.75 4.96 -6.99
CA ILE A 179 -7.81 4.75 -5.88
C ILE A 179 -6.66 5.73 -6.05
N TYR A 180 -6.40 6.53 -5.02
CA TYR A 180 -5.28 7.46 -4.96
C TYR A 180 -4.45 7.23 -3.70
N ASP A 181 -3.15 7.50 -3.76
CA ASP A 181 -2.30 7.40 -2.57
C ASP A 181 -2.64 8.53 -1.60
N HIS A 182 -2.93 8.19 -0.34
CA HIS A 182 -3.36 9.17 0.66
C HIS A 182 -2.33 10.26 0.89
N VAL A 183 -1.05 9.89 1.00
CA VAL A 183 -0.01 10.85 1.31
C VAL A 183 0.50 11.54 0.03
N GLY A 184 0.56 10.82 -1.09
CA GLY A 184 0.88 11.41 -2.40
C GLY A 184 -0.11 12.51 -2.79
N SER A 185 -1.37 12.36 -2.37
CA SER A 185 -2.44 13.35 -2.63
C SER A 185 -2.78 14.21 -1.41
N TRP A 186 -1.89 14.33 -0.43
CA TRP A 186 -2.17 15.04 0.83
C TRP A 186 -2.35 16.55 0.65
N SER A 187 -1.68 17.13 -0.34
CA SER A 187 -1.83 18.54 -0.69
C SER A 187 -3.14 18.86 -1.42
N ILE A 188 -3.89 17.84 -1.85
CA ILE A 188 -5.14 18.01 -2.58
C ILE A 188 -6.27 18.23 -1.58
N ALA A 189 -7.09 19.26 -1.83
CA ALA A 189 -8.22 19.56 -0.98
C ALA A 189 -9.15 18.34 -0.88
N SER A 190 -9.53 17.98 0.35
CA SER A 190 -10.43 16.85 0.60
C SER A 190 -11.81 17.02 -0.07
N SER A 191 -12.20 18.26 -0.34
CA SER A 191 -13.41 18.63 -1.11
C SER A 191 -13.39 18.07 -2.53
N PHE A 192 -12.23 17.99 -3.20
CA PHE A 192 -12.11 17.41 -4.53
C PHE A 192 -12.55 15.94 -4.57
N PHE A 193 -12.02 15.11 -3.66
CA PHE A 193 -12.42 13.71 -3.57
C PHE A 193 -13.83 13.52 -2.97
N LYS A 194 -14.28 14.46 -2.15
CA LYS A 194 -15.64 14.47 -1.64
C LYS A 194 -16.62 14.71 -2.76
N HIS A 195 -16.38 15.69 -3.63
CA HIS A 195 -17.18 15.96 -4.82
C HIS A 195 -17.28 14.75 -5.73
N LEU A 196 -16.17 14.09 -6.06
CA LEU A 196 -16.19 12.85 -6.84
C LEU A 196 -17.15 11.80 -6.24
N ARG A 197 -17.14 11.63 -4.93
CA ARG A 197 -18.03 10.67 -4.25
C ARG A 197 -19.50 11.09 -4.27
N GLU A 198 -19.78 12.38 -4.12
CA GLU A 198 -21.12 12.93 -4.19
C GLU A 198 -21.73 12.75 -5.58
N GLU A 199 -20.89 12.77 -6.63
CA GLU A 199 -21.27 12.54 -8.01
C GLU A 199 -21.25 11.06 -8.44
N GLY A 200 -21.20 10.12 -7.48
CA GLY A 200 -21.34 8.70 -7.74
C GLY A 200 -20.05 7.94 -8.07
N VAL A 201 -18.89 8.60 -8.00
CA VAL A 201 -17.58 7.93 -8.18
C VAL A 201 -17.13 7.28 -6.88
N GLU A 202 -16.81 6.00 -6.88
CA GLU A 202 -16.25 5.28 -5.73
C GLU A 202 -14.77 5.68 -5.51
N ALA A 203 -14.49 6.84 -4.88
CA ALA A 203 -13.13 7.35 -4.67
C ALA A 203 -12.60 7.08 -3.25
N TYR A 204 -11.51 6.31 -3.15
CA TYR A 204 -10.93 5.89 -1.87
C TYR A 204 -9.41 6.12 -1.81
N PRO A 205 -8.91 6.61 -0.66
CA PRO A 205 -7.48 6.69 -0.43
C PRO A 205 -6.87 5.29 -0.19
N PHE A 206 -5.78 5.00 -0.87
CA PHE A 206 -4.96 3.83 -0.56
C PHE A 206 -4.17 4.09 0.72
N LEU A 207 -4.27 3.16 1.68
CA LEU A 207 -3.61 3.24 2.98
C LEU A 207 -3.82 4.61 3.67
N LYS A 208 -5.07 4.90 4.03
CA LYS A 208 -5.38 6.10 4.81
C LYS A 208 -4.50 6.17 6.05
N VAL A 209 -3.67 7.21 6.12
CA VAL A 209 -2.75 7.44 7.23
C VAL A 209 -3.44 8.35 8.24
N THR A 210 -3.62 7.84 9.45
CA THR A 210 -4.17 8.56 10.60
C THR A 210 -3.25 8.37 11.79
N PHE A 211 -3.25 9.28 12.75
CA PHE A 211 -2.52 9.09 13.99
C PHE A 211 -3.14 7.93 14.80
N PRO A 212 -2.35 7.01 15.42
CA PRO A 212 -0.90 6.95 15.54
C PRO A 212 -0.19 6.19 14.39
N GLN A 213 -0.91 5.78 13.36
CA GLN A 213 -0.36 4.98 12.24
C GLN A 213 0.56 5.80 11.32
N LEU A 214 0.58 7.13 11.50
CA LEU A 214 1.41 8.06 10.73
C LEU A 214 2.87 7.61 10.69
N ALA A 215 3.44 7.29 11.82
CA ALA A 215 4.86 6.95 11.95
C ALA A 215 5.26 5.68 11.18
N ASN A 216 4.36 4.70 11.08
CA ASN A 216 4.66 3.40 10.49
C ASN A 216 4.28 3.28 9.02
N ARG A 217 3.39 4.15 8.51
CA ARG A 217 2.84 4.06 7.15
C ARG A 217 3.31 5.17 6.21
N LEU A 218 4.09 6.14 6.70
CA LEU A 218 4.61 7.23 5.88
C LEU A 218 5.42 6.75 4.66
N ASN A 219 6.12 5.63 4.76
CA ASN A 219 6.92 5.06 3.67
C ASN A 219 6.15 4.08 2.77
N TRP A 220 4.89 3.78 3.08
CA TRP A 220 4.07 2.88 2.29
C TRP A 220 3.34 3.68 1.23
N ARG A 221 3.88 3.69 0.02
CA ARG A 221 3.37 4.44 -1.12
C ARG A 221 2.91 3.51 -2.23
N ASN A 222 1.83 3.88 -2.86
CA ASN A 222 1.34 3.18 -4.04
C ASN A 222 1.69 3.97 -5.30
N HIS A 223 2.88 3.78 -5.83
CA HIS A 223 3.38 4.47 -7.02
C HIS A 223 2.76 3.98 -8.34
N ARG A 224 1.80 3.09 -8.30
CA ARG A 224 1.15 2.57 -9.51
C ARG A 224 0.28 3.64 -10.17
N LYS A 225 0.33 3.71 -11.50
CA LYS A 225 -0.57 4.46 -12.36
C LYS A 225 -1.14 3.43 -13.32
N VAL A 226 -2.37 2.98 -13.05
CA VAL A 226 -3.04 1.91 -13.79
C VAL A 226 -4.48 2.31 -14.00
N VAL A 227 -4.92 2.27 -15.24
CA VAL A 227 -6.33 2.45 -15.57
C VAL A 227 -6.81 1.20 -16.31
N VAL A 228 -7.87 0.60 -15.82
CA VAL A 228 -8.51 -0.56 -16.46
C VAL A 228 -9.91 -0.16 -16.87
N ILE A 229 -10.18 -0.22 -18.15
CA ILE A 229 -11.44 0.18 -18.77
C ILE A 229 -12.04 -1.04 -19.45
N PHE A 230 -13.33 -1.23 -19.28
CA PHE A 230 -14.07 -2.29 -19.94
C PHE A 230 -15.31 -1.71 -20.64
N GLY A 231 -15.34 -1.97 -21.94
CA GLY A 231 -16.40 -1.53 -22.85
C GLY A 231 -17.18 -2.67 -23.47
#